data_fa21f0d26d2bf6357f699c7d4ac08592
#
_entry.id   fa21f0d26d2bf6357f699c7d4ac08592
#
_cell.length_a   1.000
_cell.length_b   1.000
_cell.length_c   1.000
_cell.angle_alpha   90.00
_cell.angle_beta   90.00
_cell.angle_gamma   90.00
#
_symmetry.space_group_name_H-M   'P 1'
#
loop_
_entity.id
_entity.type
_entity.pdbx_description
1 polymer ?
#
loop_
_entity_poly.entity_id
_entity_poly.type
_entity_poly.pdbx_seq_one_letter_code
_entity_poly.pdbx_strand_id
1 'polypeptide(L)'
;MPSTYAHRRFGANVLEHLPDELRAQLEQNRELYDIGLHGPDLLFYYHAAKSNPVGALGNAMHEEPGRVFFDRARRVVHCEADRDAALAYALGFVCHFALDSTCHPYVEQFTRESGVTHCEIETEFDNMLLRRDGYDPLKFFTASHIHPSEKNAGIIAPFYEGISEQTALEALKGMISVHRLLQASNPVKRWVVLTGMKVVGKYDMLHGLVANPQPNPKCVESGRQLEALYAKALPLAETLILKFMAKLDTGEPLDKAYDHTFGEF
;
A
#
# COMPACT_ATOMS: atom_id res chain seq x y z
N MET A 1 -0.55 0.34 -7.27
CA MET A 1 -1.63 1.14 -6.68
C MET A 1 -2.94 0.41 -6.72
N PRO A 2 -3.60 0.42 -5.76
CA PRO A 2 -3.50 -0.39 -4.59
C PRO A 2 -4.85 -0.86 -4.11
N SER A 3 -4.84 -2.04 -3.75
CA SER A 3 -5.84 -2.53 -2.84
C SER A 3 -5.56 -1.98 -1.42
N THR A 4 -6.02 -0.78 -1.14
CA THR A 4 -5.80 -0.10 0.16
C THR A 4 -6.36 -0.91 1.32
N TYR A 5 -7.50 -1.55 1.13
CA TYR A 5 -8.11 -2.38 2.16
C TYR A 5 -7.36 -3.69 2.35
N ALA A 6 -6.91 -4.34 1.27
CA ALA A 6 -6.14 -5.58 1.36
C ALA A 6 -4.83 -5.38 2.11
N HIS A 7 -4.09 -4.29 1.82
CA HIS A 7 -2.86 -3.95 2.55
C HIS A 7 -3.11 -3.73 4.04
N ARG A 8 -4.12 -2.93 4.38
CA ARG A 8 -4.51 -2.70 5.79
C ARG A 8 -4.87 -4.00 6.50
N ARG A 9 -5.71 -4.82 5.87
CA ARG A 9 -6.14 -6.12 6.40
C ARG A 9 -4.96 -7.08 6.53
N PHE A 10 -4.07 -7.06 5.55
CA PHE A 10 -2.85 -7.87 5.56
C PHE A 10 -1.95 -7.51 6.74
N GLY A 11 -1.66 -6.23 6.93
CA GLY A 11 -0.86 -5.77 8.06
C GLY A 11 -1.47 -6.14 9.41
N ALA A 12 -2.80 -6.04 9.55
CA ALA A 12 -3.49 -6.48 10.76
C ALA A 12 -3.31 -7.99 11.01
N ASN A 13 -3.45 -8.81 9.96
CA ASN A 13 -3.23 -10.25 10.07
C ASN A 13 -1.77 -10.60 10.39
N VAL A 14 -0.79 -9.89 9.80
CA VAL A 14 0.63 -10.09 10.12
C VAL A 14 0.90 -9.80 11.59
N LEU A 15 0.36 -8.70 12.14
CA LEU A 15 0.53 -8.37 13.56
C LEU A 15 0.07 -9.50 14.51
N GLU A 16 -0.99 -10.21 14.16
CA GLU A 16 -1.51 -11.34 14.97
C GLU A 16 -0.51 -12.51 15.07
N HIS A 17 0.41 -12.63 14.10
CA HIS A 17 1.40 -13.71 14.04
C HIS A 17 2.78 -13.32 14.57
N LEU A 18 3.02 -12.01 14.83
CA LEU A 18 4.29 -11.55 15.35
C LEU A 18 4.45 -11.88 16.85
N PRO A 19 5.70 -12.01 17.35
CA PRO A 19 5.97 -12.14 18.78
C PRO A 19 5.30 -11.04 19.60
N ASP A 20 4.78 -11.37 20.78
CA ASP A 20 3.97 -10.47 21.61
C ASP A 20 4.66 -9.13 21.92
N GLU A 21 5.98 -9.14 22.19
CA GLU A 21 6.75 -7.92 22.46
C GLU A 21 6.80 -6.99 21.24
N LEU A 22 7.10 -7.55 20.06
CA LEU A 22 7.14 -6.77 18.82
C LEU A 22 5.74 -6.25 18.45
N ARG A 23 4.73 -7.10 18.59
CA ARG A 23 3.34 -6.68 18.37
C ARG A 23 2.96 -5.51 19.28
N ALA A 24 3.25 -5.59 20.57
CA ALA A 24 2.97 -4.51 21.52
C ALA A 24 3.69 -3.19 21.17
N GLN A 25 4.94 -3.28 20.70
CA GLN A 25 5.71 -2.11 20.24
C GLN A 25 5.07 -1.47 18.99
N LEU A 26 4.64 -2.28 18.02
CA LEU A 26 3.98 -1.79 16.80
C LEU A 26 2.59 -1.20 17.09
N GLU A 27 1.83 -1.78 18.02
CA GLU A 27 0.54 -1.23 18.44
C GLU A 27 0.66 0.15 19.12
N GLN A 28 1.76 0.44 19.82
CA GLN A 28 2.04 1.77 20.37
C GLN A 28 2.30 2.82 19.29
N ASN A 29 2.77 2.39 18.11
CA ASN A 29 3.07 3.24 16.96
C ASN A 29 2.18 2.89 15.75
N ARG A 30 0.95 2.47 16.02
CA ARG A 30 0.02 1.90 15.05
C ARG A 30 -0.23 2.79 13.84
N GLU A 31 -0.33 4.10 14.03
CA GLU A 31 -0.54 5.03 12.91
C GLU A 31 0.58 4.95 11.86
N LEU A 32 1.83 4.88 12.29
CA LEU A 32 2.97 4.78 11.38
C LEU A 32 3.08 3.41 10.75
N TYR A 33 2.83 2.34 11.50
CA TYR A 33 2.73 1.01 10.92
C TYR A 33 1.66 0.95 9.82
N ASP A 34 0.46 1.45 10.11
CA ASP A 34 -0.66 1.48 9.18
C ASP A 34 -0.37 2.33 7.92
N ILE A 35 0.36 3.45 8.06
CA ILE A 35 0.81 4.24 6.89
C ILE A 35 1.85 3.45 6.10
N GLY A 36 2.79 2.79 6.77
CA GLY A 36 3.82 1.96 6.14
C GLY A 36 3.25 0.84 5.26
N LEU A 37 2.07 0.31 5.60
CA LEU A 37 1.36 -0.71 4.79
C LEU A 37 1.06 -0.27 3.35
N HIS A 38 1.19 1.02 3.05
CA HIS A 38 0.99 1.55 1.70
C HIS A 38 2.29 1.77 0.94
N GLY A 39 3.43 1.50 1.57
CA GLY A 39 4.72 1.54 0.90
C GLY A 39 4.96 2.81 0.09
N PRO A 40 5.51 2.69 -1.14
CA PRO A 40 5.75 3.82 -2.01
C PRO A 40 4.48 4.40 -2.64
N ASP A 41 3.34 3.72 -2.55
CA ASP A 41 2.04 4.17 -3.09
C ASP A 41 1.59 5.50 -2.50
N LEU A 42 1.99 5.79 -1.26
CA LEU A 42 1.74 7.07 -0.63
C LEU A 42 2.16 8.25 -1.53
N LEU A 43 3.25 8.10 -2.28
CA LEU A 43 3.79 9.14 -3.15
C LEU A 43 2.89 9.47 -4.35
N PHE A 44 2.05 8.54 -4.79
CA PHE A 44 1.09 8.78 -5.88
C PHE A 44 -0.02 9.77 -5.51
N TYR A 45 -0.25 9.98 -4.23
CA TYR A 45 -1.28 10.88 -3.74
C TYR A 45 -0.81 12.35 -3.63
N TYR A 46 0.50 12.60 -3.75
CA TYR A 46 1.00 13.95 -3.83
C TYR A 46 0.61 14.59 -5.16
N HIS A 47 -0.27 15.61 -5.12
CA HIS A 47 -0.77 16.28 -6.32
C HIS A 47 -1.24 15.30 -7.43
N ALA A 48 -1.98 14.26 -7.06
CA ALA A 48 -2.35 13.11 -7.89
C ALA A 48 -3.01 13.46 -9.25
N ALA A 49 -3.58 14.66 -9.40
CA ALA A 49 -4.20 15.10 -10.65
C ALA A 49 -3.18 15.39 -11.76
N LYS A 50 -1.91 15.62 -11.42
CA LYS A 50 -0.83 16.02 -12.35
C LYS A 50 0.40 15.13 -12.18
N SER A 51 1.04 14.80 -13.29
CA SER A 51 2.35 14.18 -13.26
C SER A 51 3.36 15.09 -12.53
N ASN A 52 4.13 14.53 -11.61
CA ASN A 52 5.08 15.27 -10.79
C ASN A 52 6.25 14.35 -10.36
N PRO A 53 7.40 14.93 -9.93
CA PRO A 53 8.58 14.12 -9.55
C PRO A 53 8.35 13.17 -8.37
N VAL A 54 7.46 13.51 -7.44
CA VAL A 54 7.16 12.68 -6.27
C VAL A 54 6.43 11.40 -6.69
N GLY A 55 5.41 11.50 -7.55
CA GLY A 55 4.74 10.33 -8.12
C GLY A 55 5.69 9.51 -9.02
N ALA A 56 6.62 10.17 -9.75
CA ALA A 56 7.63 9.47 -10.53
C ALA A 56 8.59 8.67 -9.64
N LEU A 57 8.97 9.19 -8.46
CA LEU A 57 9.75 8.45 -7.47
C LEU A 57 8.99 7.20 -6.99
N GLY A 58 7.69 7.30 -6.72
CA GLY A 58 6.86 6.14 -6.35
C GLY A 58 6.90 5.04 -7.42
N ASN A 59 6.81 5.40 -8.71
CA ASN A 59 6.94 4.43 -9.81
C ASN A 59 8.34 3.79 -9.84
N ALA A 60 9.40 4.60 -9.77
CA ALA A 60 10.76 4.09 -9.80
C ALA A 60 11.04 3.10 -8.67
N MET A 61 10.51 3.36 -7.46
CA MET A 61 10.67 2.46 -6.33
C MET A 61 10.02 1.09 -6.53
N HIS A 62 8.94 0.99 -7.31
CA HIS A 62 8.35 -0.32 -7.64
C HIS A 62 9.20 -1.13 -8.63
N GLU A 63 10.01 -0.47 -9.45
CA GLU A 63 10.89 -1.08 -10.45
C GLU A 63 12.28 -1.42 -9.87
N GLU A 64 12.64 -0.84 -8.73
CA GLU A 64 13.91 -1.08 -8.05
C GLU A 64 13.82 -2.25 -7.07
N PRO A 65 14.95 -2.97 -6.81
CA PRO A 65 15.01 -3.96 -5.74
C PRO A 65 14.62 -3.36 -4.38
N GLY A 66 13.79 -4.05 -3.62
CA GLY A 66 13.36 -3.60 -2.28
C GLY A 66 14.54 -3.27 -1.36
N ARG A 67 15.69 -3.95 -1.55
CA ARG A 67 16.94 -3.67 -0.82
C ARG A 67 17.32 -2.20 -0.82
N VAL A 68 17.11 -1.47 -1.92
CA VAL A 68 17.47 -0.04 -2.01
C VAL A 68 16.73 0.76 -0.95
N PHE A 69 15.43 0.53 -0.81
CA PHE A 69 14.63 1.15 0.24
C PHE A 69 15.00 0.62 1.64
N PHE A 70 15.09 -0.69 1.82
CA PHE A 70 15.28 -1.28 3.16
C PHE A 70 16.66 -1.01 3.76
N ASP A 71 17.71 -0.86 2.96
CA ASP A 71 19.03 -0.41 3.43
C ASP A 71 18.98 1.08 3.86
N ARG A 72 18.19 1.92 3.20
CA ARG A 72 17.90 3.28 3.66
C ARG A 72 17.08 3.24 4.96
N ALA A 73 16.03 2.43 5.01
CA ALA A 73 15.16 2.30 6.17
C ALA A 73 15.94 1.94 7.44
N ARG A 74 16.92 1.02 7.35
CA ARG A 74 17.82 0.69 8.47
C ARG A 74 18.57 1.92 8.99
N ARG A 75 19.12 2.74 8.09
CA ARG A 75 19.84 3.97 8.48
C ARG A 75 18.91 4.97 9.13
N VAL A 76 17.71 5.15 8.57
CA VAL A 76 16.70 6.06 9.14
C VAL A 76 16.29 5.61 10.53
N VAL A 77 15.91 4.35 10.71
CA VAL A 77 15.54 3.79 12.02
C VAL A 77 16.66 3.93 13.05
N HIS A 78 17.92 3.82 12.63
CA HIS A 78 19.06 3.99 13.53
C HIS A 78 19.30 5.45 13.95
N CYS A 79 19.01 6.41 13.05
CA CYS A 79 19.31 7.83 13.26
C CYS A 79 18.13 8.62 13.85
N GLU A 80 16.88 8.10 13.73
CA GLU A 80 15.69 8.81 14.19
C GLU A 80 15.61 8.88 15.72
N ALA A 81 15.19 10.04 16.21
CA ALA A 81 15.00 10.27 17.66
C ALA A 81 13.84 9.41 18.20
N ASP A 82 12.76 9.25 17.44
CA ASP A 82 11.64 8.33 17.73
C ASP A 82 11.85 7.04 16.94
N ARG A 83 12.84 6.25 17.38
CA ARG A 83 13.24 5.01 16.71
C ARG A 83 12.09 4.01 16.57
N ASP A 84 11.25 3.90 17.59
CA ASP A 84 10.14 2.94 17.59
C ASP A 84 9.08 3.34 16.56
N ALA A 85 8.83 4.62 16.41
CA ALA A 85 7.95 5.17 15.40
C ALA A 85 8.50 4.91 13.97
N ALA A 86 9.79 5.18 13.74
CA ALA A 86 10.44 4.90 12.46
C ALA A 86 10.46 3.41 12.14
N LEU A 87 10.70 2.56 13.14
CA LEU A 87 10.66 1.11 12.98
C LEU A 87 9.26 0.63 12.60
N ALA A 88 8.21 1.15 13.25
CA ALA A 88 6.84 0.77 12.94
C ALA A 88 6.50 1.08 11.46
N TYR A 89 6.90 2.26 10.97
CA TYR A 89 6.74 2.61 9.55
C TYR A 89 7.49 1.65 8.63
N ALA A 90 8.76 1.34 8.95
CA ALA A 90 9.57 0.42 8.15
C ALA A 90 8.97 -0.99 8.11
N LEU A 91 8.45 -1.52 9.22
CA LEU A 91 7.85 -2.85 9.28
C LEU A 91 6.49 -2.92 8.57
N GLY A 92 5.70 -1.85 8.61
CA GLY A 92 4.53 -1.70 7.73
C GLY A 92 4.91 -1.77 6.25
N PHE A 93 6.01 -1.11 5.88
CA PHE A 93 6.52 -1.15 4.51
C PHE A 93 7.02 -2.56 4.11
N VAL A 94 7.58 -3.35 5.04
CA VAL A 94 7.88 -4.77 4.78
C VAL A 94 6.63 -5.55 4.42
N CYS A 95 5.51 -5.29 5.12
CA CYS A 95 4.23 -5.94 4.80
C CYS A 95 3.76 -5.57 3.39
N HIS A 96 3.84 -4.29 3.01
CA HIS A 96 3.53 -3.84 1.64
C HIS A 96 4.38 -4.60 0.62
N PHE A 97 5.70 -4.61 0.79
CA PHE A 97 6.63 -5.31 -0.10
C PHE A 97 6.30 -6.78 -0.25
N ALA A 98 6.02 -7.48 0.85
CA ALA A 98 5.72 -8.91 0.83
C ALA A 98 4.41 -9.22 0.07
N LEU A 99 3.39 -8.40 0.24
CA LEU A 99 2.11 -8.59 -0.45
C LEU A 99 2.23 -8.26 -1.94
N ASP A 100 2.82 -7.11 -2.28
CA ASP A 100 2.96 -6.67 -3.66
C ASP A 100 3.83 -7.61 -4.49
N SER A 101 5.04 -7.94 -4.01
CA SER A 101 5.92 -8.85 -4.71
C SER A 101 5.31 -10.23 -4.95
N THR A 102 4.40 -10.66 -4.06
CA THR A 102 3.68 -11.94 -4.22
C THR A 102 2.50 -11.85 -5.19
N CYS A 103 1.78 -10.71 -5.21
CA CYS A 103 0.52 -10.58 -5.96
C CYS A 103 0.68 -9.96 -7.35
N HIS A 104 1.55 -8.98 -7.52
CA HIS A 104 1.68 -8.21 -8.77
C HIS A 104 2.02 -9.07 -10.01
N PRO A 105 2.89 -10.09 -9.95
CA PRO A 105 3.14 -10.95 -11.12
C PRO A 105 1.85 -11.54 -11.70
N TYR A 106 0.93 -11.95 -10.81
CA TYR A 106 -0.37 -12.46 -11.23
C TYR A 106 -1.29 -11.34 -11.73
N VAL A 107 -1.36 -10.20 -11.04
CA VAL A 107 -2.20 -9.06 -11.45
C VAL A 107 -1.82 -8.59 -12.85
N GLU A 108 -0.53 -8.47 -13.14
CA GLU A 108 -0.03 -8.07 -14.45
C GLU A 108 -0.33 -9.11 -15.53
N GLN A 109 -0.15 -10.39 -15.23
CA GLN A 109 -0.51 -11.47 -16.14
C GLN A 109 -2.01 -11.41 -16.44
N PHE A 110 -2.85 -11.34 -15.43
CA PHE A 110 -4.30 -11.32 -15.59
C PHE A 110 -4.79 -10.08 -16.32
N THR A 111 -4.16 -8.91 -16.11
CA THR A 111 -4.43 -7.69 -16.87
C THR A 111 -4.23 -7.90 -18.37
N ARG A 112 -3.11 -8.53 -18.76
CA ARG A 112 -2.79 -8.83 -20.18
C ARG A 112 -3.77 -9.82 -20.79
N GLU A 113 -4.17 -10.83 -20.04
CA GLU A 113 -5.01 -11.93 -20.54
C GLU A 113 -6.50 -11.58 -20.62
N SER A 114 -7.02 -10.85 -19.61
CA SER A 114 -8.46 -10.57 -19.46
C SER A 114 -8.88 -9.24 -20.08
N GLY A 115 -7.94 -8.30 -20.27
CA GLY A 115 -8.19 -6.92 -20.62
C GLY A 115 -8.88 -6.10 -19.50
N VAL A 116 -9.01 -6.65 -18.28
CA VAL A 116 -9.42 -5.89 -17.09
C VAL A 116 -8.23 -5.07 -16.63
N THR A 117 -8.46 -3.82 -16.23
CA THR A 117 -7.36 -2.96 -15.80
C THR A 117 -6.78 -3.41 -14.45
N HIS A 118 -5.49 -3.21 -14.25
CA HIS A 118 -4.79 -3.49 -12.98
C HIS A 118 -5.56 -2.91 -11.77
N CYS A 119 -5.93 -1.63 -11.84
CA CYS A 119 -6.69 -0.97 -10.77
C CYS A 119 -8.05 -1.62 -10.49
N GLU A 120 -8.73 -2.11 -11.53
CA GLU A 120 -10.03 -2.77 -11.35
C GLU A 120 -9.89 -4.14 -10.69
N ILE A 121 -8.86 -4.92 -11.06
CA ILE A 121 -8.56 -6.22 -10.44
C ILE A 121 -8.36 -6.05 -8.93
N GLU A 122 -7.55 -5.10 -8.54
CA GLU A 122 -7.24 -4.81 -7.14
C GLU A 122 -8.45 -4.25 -6.37
N THR A 123 -9.20 -3.33 -6.99
CA THR A 123 -10.43 -2.79 -6.37
C THR A 123 -11.49 -3.88 -6.18
N GLU A 124 -11.62 -4.81 -7.13
CA GLU A 124 -12.56 -5.95 -6.98
C GLU A 124 -12.08 -6.92 -5.89
N PHE A 125 -10.77 -7.08 -5.72
CA PHE A 125 -10.22 -7.85 -4.61
C PHE A 125 -10.51 -7.18 -3.25
N ASP A 126 -10.27 -5.88 -3.12
CA ASP A 126 -10.67 -5.09 -1.94
C ASP A 126 -12.16 -5.24 -1.64
N ASN A 127 -13.00 -5.11 -2.66
CA ASN A 127 -14.45 -5.25 -2.55
C ASN A 127 -14.88 -6.65 -2.08
N MET A 128 -14.18 -7.68 -2.55
CA MET A 128 -14.42 -9.06 -2.12
C MET A 128 -14.07 -9.23 -0.63
N LEU A 129 -12.92 -8.74 -0.20
CA LEU A 129 -12.48 -8.80 1.20
C LEU A 129 -13.43 -8.00 2.11
N LEU A 130 -13.81 -6.77 1.71
CA LEU A 130 -14.76 -5.95 2.46
C LEU A 130 -16.10 -6.66 2.68
N ARG A 131 -16.67 -7.26 1.64
CA ARG A 131 -17.93 -8.00 1.76
C ARG A 131 -17.80 -9.20 2.70
N ARG A 132 -16.68 -9.91 2.65
CA ARG A 132 -16.39 -11.03 3.55
C ARG A 132 -16.31 -10.58 5.01
N ASP A 133 -15.72 -9.43 5.24
CA ASP A 133 -15.58 -8.85 6.58
C ASP A 133 -16.86 -8.11 7.04
N GLY A 134 -17.96 -8.19 6.25
CA GLY A 134 -19.27 -7.65 6.60
C GLY A 134 -19.46 -6.16 6.28
N TYR A 135 -18.58 -5.56 5.50
CA TYR A 135 -18.66 -4.15 5.10
C TYR A 135 -19.30 -3.96 3.71
N ASP A 136 -19.94 -2.81 3.53
CA ASP A 136 -20.41 -2.35 2.22
C ASP A 136 -19.26 -1.64 1.48
N PRO A 137 -18.73 -2.19 0.36
CA PRO A 137 -17.62 -1.59 -0.36
C PRO A 137 -17.87 -0.17 -0.86
N LEU A 138 -19.12 0.18 -1.12
CA LEU A 138 -19.49 1.52 -1.61
C LEU A 138 -19.48 2.57 -0.48
N LYS A 139 -19.60 2.12 0.78
CA LYS A 139 -19.71 3.01 1.95
C LYS A 139 -18.47 2.98 2.84
N PHE A 140 -17.70 1.91 2.81
CA PHE A 140 -16.52 1.80 3.63
C PHE A 140 -15.43 2.79 3.18
N PHE A 141 -14.92 3.59 4.10
CA PHE A 141 -13.83 4.52 3.80
C PHE A 141 -12.48 3.80 3.99
N THR A 142 -11.91 3.34 2.89
CA THR A 142 -10.71 2.48 2.89
C THR A 142 -9.47 3.14 3.49
N ALA A 143 -9.35 4.48 3.42
CA ALA A 143 -8.25 5.24 4.01
C ALA A 143 -8.53 5.75 5.44
N SER A 144 -9.50 5.15 6.16
CA SER A 144 -9.90 5.60 7.52
C SER A 144 -8.81 5.46 8.59
N HIS A 145 -7.79 4.65 8.34
CA HIS A 145 -6.65 4.40 9.22
C HIS A 145 -5.47 5.35 8.97
N ILE A 146 -5.55 6.19 7.95
CA ILE A 146 -4.50 7.15 7.62
C ILE A 146 -4.74 8.45 8.39
N HIS A 147 -3.78 8.83 9.21
CA HIS A 147 -3.83 10.02 10.06
C HIS A 147 -2.76 11.03 9.66
N PRO A 148 -3.09 12.01 8.79
CA PRO A 148 -2.14 13.05 8.38
C PRO A 148 -1.79 13.96 9.58
N SER A 149 -0.52 13.96 9.96
CA SER A 149 0.01 14.86 10.99
C SER A 149 1.44 15.27 10.64
N GLU A 150 1.88 16.43 11.15
CA GLU A 150 3.28 16.87 11.02
C GLU A 150 4.23 15.87 11.67
N LYS A 151 3.85 15.29 12.82
CA LYS A 151 4.63 14.24 13.49
C LYS A 151 4.84 13.04 12.57
N ASN A 152 3.79 12.48 11.99
CA ASN A 152 3.90 11.32 11.10
C ASN A 152 4.70 11.67 9.83
N ALA A 153 4.46 12.85 9.25
CA ALA A 153 5.19 13.31 8.08
C ALA A 153 6.69 13.48 8.35
N GLY A 154 7.06 13.99 9.52
CA GLY A 154 8.46 14.14 9.94
C GLY A 154 9.19 12.79 10.03
N ILE A 155 8.53 11.75 10.57
CA ILE A 155 9.09 10.39 10.63
C ILE A 155 9.19 9.75 9.23
N ILE A 156 8.22 10.00 8.34
CA ILE A 156 8.14 9.37 7.02
C ILE A 156 9.13 9.98 6.03
N ALA A 157 9.29 11.30 6.02
CA ALA A 157 10.08 12.00 5.01
C ALA A 157 11.51 11.47 4.84
N PRO A 158 12.28 11.15 5.91
CA PRO A 158 13.65 10.63 5.78
C PRO A 158 13.78 9.30 5.02
N PHE A 159 12.72 8.52 4.93
CA PHE A 159 12.71 7.25 4.19
C PHE A 159 12.79 7.45 2.66
N TYR A 160 12.50 8.64 2.17
CA TYR A 160 12.46 8.95 0.74
C TYR A 160 13.47 10.03 0.37
N GLU A 161 14.19 9.80 -0.71
CA GLU A 161 15.15 10.78 -1.19
C GLU A 161 14.46 12.01 -1.79
N GLY A 162 14.86 13.20 -1.34
CA GLY A 162 14.32 14.45 -1.85
C GLY A 162 12.89 14.78 -1.42
N ILE A 163 12.32 14.01 -0.49
CA ILE A 163 10.98 14.27 0.05
C ILE A 163 11.10 15.05 1.37
N SER A 164 10.47 16.22 1.41
CA SER A 164 10.36 17.03 2.63
C SER A 164 9.19 16.58 3.51
N GLU A 165 9.20 16.94 4.79
CA GLU A 165 8.07 16.73 5.71
C GLU A 165 6.77 17.33 5.16
N GLN A 166 6.84 18.53 4.56
CA GLN A 166 5.68 19.16 3.93
C GLN A 166 5.15 18.31 2.76
N THR A 167 6.05 17.77 1.92
CA THR A 167 5.67 16.89 0.80
C THR A 167 5.00 15.60 1.31
N ALA A 168 5.56 14.97 2.35
CA ALA A 168 4.98 13.78 2.97
C ALA A 168 3.60 14.08 3.59
N LEU A 169 3.44 15.21 4.27
CA LEU A 169 2.16 15.65 4.82
C LEU A 169 1.10 15.88 3.73
N GLU A 170 1.51 16.50 2.63
CA GLU A 170 0.61 16.72 1.49
C GLU A 170 0.22 15.41 0.81
N ALA A 171 1.12 14.43 0.71
CA ALA A 171 0.82 13.10 0.20
C ALA A 171 -0.20 12.38 1.10
N LEU A 172 -0.04 12.42 2.42
CA LEU A 172 -1.00 11.86 3.39
C LEU A 172 -2.39 12.51 3.27
N LYS A 173 -2.44 13.85 3.20
CA LYS A 173 -3.70 14.59 2.97
C LYS A 173 -4.30 14.28 1.61
N GLY A 174 -3.45 14.14 0.59
CA GLY A 174 -3.82 13.74 -0.77
C GLY A 174 -4.48 12.36 -0.77
N MET A 175 -3.92 11.37 -0.07
CA MET A 175 -4.49 10.04 0.05
C MET A 175 -5.93 10.09 0.60
N ILE A 176 -6.16 10.79 1.71
CA ILE A 176 -7.50 10.99 2.26
C ILE A 176 -8.44 11.64 1.22
N SER A 177 -7.98 12.68 0.55
CA SER A 177 -8.80 13.45 -0.39
C SER A 177 -9.18 12.64 -1.63
N VAL A 178 -8.23 11.89 -2.20
CA VAL A 178 -8.46 11.02 -3.36
C VAL A 178 -9.40 9.89 -2.99
N HIS A 179 -9.19 9.20 -1.87
CA HIS A 179 -10.10 8.14 -1.42
C HIS A 179 -11.53 8.66 -1.16
N ARG A 180 -11.67 9.86 -0.57
CA ARG A 180 -12.99 10.49 -0.42
C ARG A 180 -13.63 10.82 -1.77
N LEU A 181 -12.85 11.27 -2.75
CA LEU A 181 -13.35 11.53 -4.11
C LEU A 181 -13.85 10.24 -4.76
N LEU A 182 -13.02 9.18 -4.74
CA LEU A 182 -13.28 7.90 -5.39
C LEU A 182 -14.38 7.06 -4.70
N GLN A 183 -14.63 7.27 -3.41
CA GLN A 183 -15.72 6.63 -2.67
C GLN A 183 -17.08 7.10 -3.21
N ALA A 184 -17.58 6.42 -4.23
CA ALA A 184 -18.81 6.78 -4.94
C ALA A 184 -20.02 6.01 -4.39
N SER A 185 -20.45 6.36 -3.16
CA SER A 185 -21.51 5.67 -2.41
C SER A 185 -22.91 5.81 -3.00
N ASN A 186 -23.13 6.72 -3.96
CA ASN A 186 -24.40 6.89 -4.63
C ASN A 186 -24.23 7.03 -6.16
N PRO A 187 -25.25 6.70 -6.96
CA PRO A 187 -25.18 6.73 -8.43
C PRO A 187 -24.81 8.10 -9.03
N VAL A 188 -25.27 9.19 -8.42
CA VAL A 188 -25.00 10.54 -8.92
C VAL A 188 -23.53 10.87 -8.78
N LYS A 189 -22.96 10.66 -7.58
CA LYS A 189 -21.52 10.88 -7.36
C LYS A 189 -20.68 10.00 -8.28
N ARG A 190 -21.06 8.71 -8.43
CA ARG A 190 -20.37 7.79 -9.34
C ARG A 190 -20.38 8.32 -10.77
N TRP A 191 -21.54 8.75 -11.26
CA TRP A 191 -21.66 9.33 -12.60
C TRP A 191 -20.79 10.56 -12.78
N VAL A 192 -20.78 11.49 -11.80
CA VAL A 192 -19.95 12.70 -11.83
C VAL A 192 -18.47 12.34 -11.89
N VAL A 193 -17.99 11.45 -11.02
CA VAL A 193 -16.58 11.04 -10.97
C VAL A 193 -16.15 10.38 -12.28
N LEU A 194 -16.92 9.40 -12.77
CA LEU A 194 -16.57 8.69 -14.00
C LEU A 194 -16.65 9.60 -15.24
N THR A 195 -17.62 10.54 -15.27
CA THR A 195 -17.71 11.54 -16.34
C THR A 195 -16.53 12.50 -16.28
N GLY A 196 -16.13 12.94 -15.09
CA GLY A 196 -14.94 13.76 -14.90
C GLY A 196 -13.68 13.08 -15.44
N MET A 197 -13.49 11.77 -15.16
CA MET A 197 -12.37 10.99 -15.72
C MET A 197 -12.39 10.95 -17.25
N LYS A 198 -13.59 10.85 -17.89
CA LYS A 198 -13.74 10.90 -19.35
C LYS A 198 -13.34 12.25 -19.91
N VAL A 199 -13.82 13.34 -19.30
CA VAL A 199 -13.51 14.71 -19.75
C VAL A 199 -12.01 15.00 -19.73
N VAL A 200 -11.29 14.50 -18.71
CA VAL A 200 -9.84 14.68 -18.63
C VAL A 200 -9.03 13.60 -19.37
N GLY A 201 -9.68 12.69 -20.11
CA GLY A 201 -9.04 11.65 -20.91
C GLY A 201 -8.33 10.56 -20.10
N LYS A 202 -8.69 10.37 -18.82
CA LYS A 202 -8.08 9.38 -17.92
C LYS A 202 -9.01 8.23 -17.54
N TYR A 203 -10.15 8.11 -18.20
CA TYR A 203 -11.15 7.10 -17.85
C TYR A 203 -10.61 5.68 -17.91
N ASP A 204 -9.99 5.27 -19.01
CA ASP A 204 -9.52 3.91 -19.23
C ASP A 204 -8.45 3.49 -18.20
N MET A 205 -7.68 4.44 -17.70
CA MET A 205 -6.66 4.20 -16.69
C MET A 205 -7.23 4.17 -15.25
N LEU A 206 -8.21 5.01 -14.92
CA LEU A 206 -8.59 5.29 -13.53
C LEU A 206 -9.99 4.80 -13.15
N HIS A 207 -10.86 4.41 -14.10
CA HIS A 207 -12.24 4.01 -13.77
C HIS A 207 -12.29 2.81 -12.81
N GLY A 208 -11.30 1.91 -12.91
CA GLY A 208 -11.15 0.75 -12.04
C GLY A 208 -10.94 1.09 -10.55
N LEU A 209 -10.53 2.33 -10.23
CA LEU A 209 -10.39 2.79 -8.83
C LEU A 209 -11.73 3.09 -8.16
N VAL A 210 -12.82 3.13 -8.93
CA VAL A 210 -14.16 3.41 -8.40
C VAL A 210 -14.90 2.09 -8.22
N ALA A 211 -15.14 1.70 -6.98
CA ALA A 211 -15.79 0.44 -6.63
C ALA A 211 -17.09 0.21 -7.42
N ASN A 212 -17.23 -0.99 -8.00
CA ASN A 212 -18.44 -1.37 -8.73
C ASN A 212 -19.58 -1.73 -7.76
N PRO A 213 -20.85 -1.32 -8.06
CA PRO A 213 -22.02 -1.70 -7.27
C PRO A 213 -22.22 -3.23 -7.23
N GLN A 214 -21.92 -3.90 -8.35
CA GLN A 214 -21.92 -5.35 -8.48
C GLN A 214 -20.51 -5.83 -8.82
N PRO A 215 -20.10 -7.00 -8.33
CA PRO A 215 -18.81 -7.59 -8.67
C PRO A 215 -18.65 -7.73 -10.19
N ASN A 216 -17.45 -7.42 -10.69
CA ASN A 216 -17.14 -7.73 -12.09
C ASN A 216 -17.01 -9.25 -12.24
N PRO A 217 -17.86 -9.92 -13.07
CA PRO A 217 -17.80 -11.37 -13.24
C PRO A 217 -16.42 -11.88 -13.71
N LYS A 218 -15.67 -11.07 -14.47
CA LYS A 218 -14.33 -11.42 -14.94
C LYS A 218 -13.33 -11.51 -13.78
N CYS A 219 -13.57 -10.79 -12.67
CA CYS A 219 -12.67 -10.75 -11.51
C CYS A 219 -12.97 -11.79 -10.44
N VAL A 220 -13.98 -12.65 -10.64
CA VAL A 220 -14.33 -13.68 -9.65
C VAL A 220 -13.17 -14.68 -9.43
N GLU A 221 -12.56 -15.12 -10.53
CA GLU A 221 -11.45 -16.07 -10.46
C GLU A 221 -10.15 -15.38 -9.99
N SER A 222 -9.89 -14.14 -10.48
CA SER A 222 -8.73 -13.38 -9.98
C SER A 222 -8.82 -13.11 -8.48
N GLY A 223 -10.00 -12.84 -7.95
CA GLY A 223 -10.18 -12.67 -6.51
C GLY A 223 -9.81 -13.91 -5.71
N ARG A 224 -10.17 -15.13 -6.18
CA ARG A 224 -9.77 -16.39 -5.53
C ARG A 224 -8.28 -16.62 -5.57
N GLN A 225 -7.66 -16.35 -6.71
CA GLN A 225 -6.22 -16.52 -6.88
C GLN A 225 -5.45 -15.51 -6.01
N LEU A 226 -5.88 -14.25 -5.98
CA LEU A 226 -5.28 -13.23 -5.11
C LEU A 226 -5.45 -13.57 -3.63
N GLU A 227 -6.55 -14.19 -3.23
CA GLU A 227 -6.71 -14.67 -1.86
C GLU A 227 -5.70 -15.78 -1.50
N ALA A 228 -5.44 -16.71 -2.41
CA ALA A 228 -4.42 -17.74 -2.21
C ALA A 228 -3.01 -17.14 -2.12
N LEU A 229 -2.70 -16.13 -2.96
CA LEU A 229 -1.44 -15.40 -2.92
C LEU A 229 -1.30 -14.56 -1.65
N TYR A 230 -2.36 -13.90 -1.22
CA TYR A 230 -2.42 -13.18 0.06
C TYR A 230 -2.09 -14.10 1.24
N ALA A 231 -2.68 -15.30 1.28
CA ALA A 231 -2.38 -16.28 2.33
C ALA A 231 -0.93 -16.77 2.27
N LYS A 232 -0.35 -16.90 1.07
CA LYS A 232 1.06 -17.24 0.87
C LYS A 232 2.00 -16.12 1.31
N ALA A 233 1.61 -14.85 1.15
CA ALA A 233 2.41 -13.70 1.54
C ALA A 233 2.52 -13.52 3.07
N LEU A 234 1.56 -14.01 3.87
CA LEU A 234 1.58 -13.86 5.33
C LEU A 234 2.86 -14.41 5.98
N PRO A 235 3.22 -15.69 5.83
CA PRO A 235 4.45 -16.22 6.40
C PRO A 235 5.72 -15.60 5.79
N LEU A 236 5.64 -15.09 4.56
CA LEU A 236 6.74 -14.35 3.96
C LEU A 236 6.97 -13.03 4.70
N ALA A 237 5.91 -12.24 4.93
CA ALA A 237 6.00 -10.97 5.65
C ALA A 237 6.54 -11.16 7.06
N GLU A 238 6.04 -12.15 7.80
CA GLU A 238 6.54 -12.51 9.13
C GLU A 238 8.05 -12.82 9.09
N THR A 239 8.47 -13.68 8.17
CA THR A 239 9.88 -14.04 7.99
C THR A 239 10.75 -12.83 7.67
N LEU A 240 10.31 -11.96 6.76
CA LEU A 240 11.05 -10.78 6.37
C LEU A 240 11.16 -9.78 7.53
N ILE A 241 10.08 -9.56 8.28
CA ILE A 241 10.11 -8.70 9.48
C ILE A 241 11.14 -9.22 10.48
N LEU A 242 11.10 -10.50 10.84
CA LEU A 242 12.02 -11.07 11.82
C LEU A 242 13.47 -11.01 11.33
N LYS A 243 13.73 -11.26 10.06
CA LYS A 243 15.06 -11.12 9.46
C LYS A 243 15.54 -9.68 9.39
N PHE A 244 14.63 -8.72 9.11
CA PHE A 244 14.95 -7.29 9.13
C PHE A 244 15.39 -6.87 10.55
N MET A 245 14.58 -7.24 11.55
CA MET A 245 14.88 -6.97 12.96
C MET A 245 16.23 -7.56 13.41
N ALA A 246 16.51 -8.82 13.07
CA ALA A 246 17.75 -9.48 13.41
C ALA A 246 18.99 -8.77 12.82
N LYS A 247 18.83 -8.05 11.71
CA LYS A 247 19.92 -7.37 11.01
C LYS A 247 19.91 -5.85 11.15
N LEU A 248 18.95 -5.31 11.90
CA LEU A 248 18.75 -3.86 12.02
C LEU A 248 20.02 -3.13 12.48
N ASP A 249 20.70 -3.66 13.49
CA ASP A 249 21.86 -3.02 14.15
C ASP A 249 23.20 -3.72 13.85
N THR A 250 23.21 -4.79 13.05
CA THR A 250 24.42 -5.60 12.85
C THR A 250 25.32 -5.11 11.72
N GLY A 251 24.82 -4.27 10.81
CA GLY A 251 25.53 -3.90 9.59
C GLY A 251 25.62 -5.02 8.53
N GLU A 252 25.11 -6.23 8.84
CA GLU A 252 25.09 -7.34 7.89
C GLU A 252 24.14 -7.07 6.72
N PRO A 253 24.37 -7.68 5.55
CA PRO A 253 23.46 -7.57 4.41
C PRO A 253 22.07 -8.10 4.77
N LEU A 254 21.03 -7.43 4.28
CA LEU A 254 19.65 -7.90 4.37
C LEU A 254 19.47 -9.23 3.64
N ASP A 255 18.36 -9.91 3.91
CA ASP A 255 18.02 -11.17 3.24
C ASP A 255 17.93 -10.98 1.71
N LYS A 256 18.25 -12.04 0.95
CA LYS A 256 18.18 -12.01 -0.52
C LYS A 256 16.78 -11.79 -1.08
N ALA A 257 15.74 -12.08 -0.29
CA ALA A 257 14.37 -11.78 -0.70
C ALA A 257 14.14 -10.29 -0.96
N TYR A 258 14.91 -9.40 -0.34
CA TYR A 258 14.87 -7.98 -0.64
C TYR A 258 15.56 -7.57 -1.96
N ASP A 259 16.20 -8.51 -2.67
CA ASP A 259 16.77 -8.27 -4.00
C ASP A 259 15.71 -8.30 -5.12
N HIS A 260 14.50 -8.79 -4.82
CA HIS A 260 13.36 -8.72 -5.72
C HIS A 260 12.78 -7.31 -5.79
N THR A 261 12.10 -7.00 -6.89
CA THR A 261 11.29 -5.79 -7.02
C THR A 261 9.92 -5.98 -6.36
N PHE A 262 9.10 -4.93 -6.32
CA PHE A 262 7.73 -5.04 -5.83
C PHE A 262 6.79 -5.78 -6.79
N GLY A 263 7.22 -6.06 -8.01
CA GLY A 263 6.48 -6.79 -9.04
C GLY A 263 7.01 -8.19 -9.34
N GLU A 264 8.08 -8.65 -8.64
CA GLU A 264 8.75 -9.92 -8.91
C GLU A 264 9.02 -10.67 -7.61
N PHE A 265 8.54 -11.91 -7.55
CA PHE A 265 8.94 -12.87 -6.49
C PHE A 265 9.13 -14.26 -7.08
#